data_7e4aff38ba336eb97bfede1875e9a682
#
_entry.id   7e4aff38ba336eb97bfede1875e9a682
#
_cell.length_a   1.000
_cell.length_b   1.000
_cell.length_c   1.000
_cell.angle_alpha   90.00
_cell.angle_beta   90.00
_cell.angle_gamma   90.00
#
_symmetry.space_group_name_H-M   'P 1'
#
loop_
_entity.id
_entity.type
_entity.pdbx_description
1 polymer ?
#
loop_
_entity_poly.entity_id
_entity_poly.type
_entity_poly.pdbx_seq_one_letter_code
_entity_poly.pdbx_strand_id
1 'polypeptide(L)'
;MRVLGIEGTAWAASAACYDDTGDSVFIESDPYQPDSGGIHPREAAEHMGEALPNVIDSVLTHAAETVDDAADTATNDTDSPNRYGIDCVAFSQGPGLGPCLRTVGTAARAAAQALDVPLVGVNHMVAHLEIGRHQSGFDSPVCLNASGANAHLLGYHNGRYRVLGETMDTGVGNALDKFTRHIGWEHPGGPKVEAAATDGELIDLPYVVKGMDFSFSGIMSAAKDAADEGEAIEDICFSLQEHIFGMLTEVAERALSLTGTDELVLGGGVGQNARLQSMLETMCEERGAAFDVPDNRFLRDNAGMIAVLGAKQFAAGQTVAIDDSTVDPNFRPDEVAVAWREGEQSVARGRGVETASPADGATATQSAGDRHGRQRGAEAVVDVIAPTDCEYELPARCVRKHRLSKAYRHPALDTTLTGERTTAEARLTSEARAAGVPTPLVWDVDRETATLHLQHVGEADLAERLTTDAVTTVGNHLAAMHNAGLVHGDPTTRNVRVGDRVWLIDFGLGFHSGHIEDYAMDLHVLRQSLAATADDPAPLLDAVSDGYTAVGDTAVIDRLATVEDRGRYQ
;
A
#
# COMPACT_ATOMS: atom_id res chain seq x y z
N MET A 1 2.79 31.43 -3.95
CA MET A 1 2.56 30.68 -5.21
C MET A 1 1.18 30.06 -5.16
N ARG A 2 0.40 30.23 -6.26
CA ARG A 2 -0.94 29.64 -6.37
C ARG A 2 -1.01 28.63 -7.50
N VAL A 3 -1.58 27.46 -7.22
CA VAL A 3 -1.67 26.36 -8.18
C VAL A 3 -3.12 25.97 -8.39
N LEU A 4 -3.55 25.98 -9.66
CA LEU A 4 -4.83 25.38 -10.07
C LEU A 4 -4.63 23.88 -10.28
N GLY A 5 -5.21 23.05 -9.42
CA GLY A 5 -5.27 21.59 -9.58
C GLY A 5 -6.52 21.17 -10.34
N ILE A 6 -6.40 20.16 -11.20
CA ILE A 6 -7.52 19.54 -11.93
C ILE A 6 -7.43 18.02 -11.82
N GLU A 7 -8.47 17.40 -11.30
CA GLU A 7 -8.59 15.96 -11.08
C GLU A 7 -9.85 15.43 -11.76
N GLY A 8 -9.80 14.18 -12.21
CA GLY A 8 -10.93 13.49 -12.81
C GLY A 8 -10.49 12.15 -13.38
N THR A 9 -9.78 11.33 -12.56
CA THR A 9 -9.27 10.01 -12.97
C THR A 9 -10.37 8.97 -13.14
N ALA A 10 -11.46 9.08 -12.33
CA ALA A 10 -12.55 8.10 -12.38
C ALA A 10 -13.87 8.61 -11.78
N TRP A 11 -13.85 9.05 -10.50
CA TRP A 11 -15.06 9.19 -9.68
C TRP A 11 -15.67 10.59 -9.70
N ALA A 12 -14.88 11.65 -9.74
CA ALA A 12 -15.37 13.03 -9.66
C ALA A 12 -14.60 13.95 -10.60
N ALA A 13 -15.30 14.93 -11.15
CA ALA A 13 -14.70 16.12 -11.72
C ALA A 13 -14.34 17.05 -10.56
N SER A 14 -13.07 17.42 -10.41
CA SER A 14 -12.64 18.29 -9.32
C SER A 14 -11.65 19.34 -9.78
N ALA A 15 -11.73 20.54 -9.20
CA ALA A 15 -10.75 21.61 -9.32
C ALA A 15 -10.38 22.12 -7.92
N ALA A 16 -9.17 22.65 -7.76
CA ALA A 16 -8.73 23.25 -6.51
C ALA A 16 -7.76 24.41 -6.76
N CYS A 17 -7.77 25.38 -5.86
CA CYS A 17 -6.72 26.39 -5.76
C CYS A 17 -5.93 26.15 -4.46
N TYR A 18 -4.64 25.91 -4.59
CA TYR A 18 -3.70 25.83 -3.47
C TYR A 18 -2.88 27.11 -3.43
N ASP A 19 -2.84 27.76 -2.27
CA ASP A 19 -1.99 28.93 -1.99
C ASP A 19 -0.95 28.53 -0.95
N ASP A 20 0.33 28.46 -1.34
CA ASP A 20 1.44 28.06 -0.45
C ASP A 20 1.77 29.08 0.62
N THR A 21 1.39 30.36 0.43
CA THR A 21 1.67 31.43 1.39
C THR A 21 0.89 31.23 2.70
N GLY A 22 -0.37 30.77 2.57
CA GLY A 22 -1.25 30.49 3.71
C GLY A 22 -1.46 29.01 3.97
N ASP A 23 -0.81 28.14 3.22
CA ASP A 23 -1.03 26.67 3.21
C ASP A 23 -2.53 26.34 3.13
N SER A 24 -3.24 27.02 2.22
CA SER A 24 -4.68 26.91 2.10
C SER A 24 -5.10 26.27 0.80
N VAL A 25 -6.10 25.38 0.88
CA VAL A 25 -6.65 24.67 -0.28
C VAL A 25 -8.15 24.89 -0.35
N PHE A 26 -8.63 25.49 -1.42
CA PHE A 26 -10.05 25.54 -1.79
C PHE A 26 -10.32 24.45 -2.82
N ILE A 27 -11.32 23.60 -2.59
CA ILE A 27 -11.65 22.46 -3.45
C ILE A 27 -13.12 22.54 -3.85
N GLU A 28 -13.40 22.35 -5.13
CA GLU A 28 -14.74 22.15 -5.67
C GLU A 28 -14.79 20.80 -6.41
N SER A 29 -15.83 20.00 -6.17
CA SER A 29 -15.95 18.65 -6.77
C SER A 29 -17.39 18.33 -7.12
N ASP A 30 -17.56 17.71 -8.29
CA ASP A 30 -18.83 17.20 -8.79
C ASP A 30 -18.69 15.68 -9.03
N PRO A 31 -19.24 14.82 -8.11
CA PRO A 31 -19.09 13.39 -8.19
C PRO A 31 -20.01 12.75 -9.23
N TYR A 32 -19.48 11.81 -10.01
CA TYR A 32 -20.25 10.94 -10.88
C TYR A 32 -20.94 9.86 -10.07
N GLN A 33 -22.27 9.88 -10.04
CA GLN A 33 -23.11 8.96 -9.27
C GLN A 33 -24.18 8.31 -10.15
N PRO A 34 -23.85 7.23 -10.88
CA PRO A 34 -24.84 6.54 -11.71
C PRO A 34 -25.84 5.75 -10.87
N ASP A 35 -27.13 5.79 -11.24
CA ASP A 35 -28.19 5.03 -10.57
C ASP A 35 -27.94 3.50 -10.56
N SER A 36 -27.24 3.00 -11.60
CA SER A 36 -26.89 1.58 -11.74
C SER A 36 -25.79 1.11 -10.76
N GLY A 37 -25.08 2.06 -10.12
CA GLY A 37 -23.87 1.80 -9.33
C GLY A 37 -22.66 1.38 -10.19
N GLY A 38 -21.46 1.53 -9.64
CA GLY A 38 -20.21 1.28 -10.35
C GLY A 38 -19.80 2.46 -11.25
N ILE A 39 -18.60 2.37 -11.83
CA ILE A 39 -18.08 3.41 -12.71
C ILE A 39 -18.11 2.89 -14.16
N HIS A 40 -18.87 3.58 -15.02
CA HIS A 40 -18.93 3.33 -16.45
C HIS A 40 -17.97 4.29 -17.16
N PRO A 41 -16.83 3.84 -17.72
CA PRO A 41 -15.76 4.74 -18.19
C PRO A 41 -16.19 5.79 -19.20
N ARG A 42 -17.15 5.45 -20.08
CA ARG A 42 -17.67 6.39 -21.08
C ARG A 42 -18.57 7.46 -20.44
N GLU A 43 -19.51 7.03 -19.60
CA GLU A 43 -20.45 7.94 -18.94
C GLU A 43 -19.72 8.84 -17.93
N ALA A 44 -18.73 8.28 -17.20
CA ALA A 44 -17.85 9.07 -16.35
C ALA A 44 -17.11 10.16 -17.14
N ALA A 45 -16.59 9.84 -18.33
CA ALA A 45 -15.93 10.83 -19.17
C ALA A 45 -16.90 11.89 -19.75
N GLU A 46 -18.14 11.52 -20.05
CA GLU A 46 -19.21 12.46 -20.45
C GLU A 46 -19.51 13.41 -19.28
N HIS A 47 -19.68 12.87 -18.05
CA HIS A 47 -19.84 13.68 -16.83
C HIS A 47 -18.65 14.64 -16.61
N MET A 48 -17.39 14.16 -16.74
CA MET A 48 -16.20 15.02 -16.62
C MET A 48 -16.25 16.17 -17.62
N GLY A 49 -16.72 15.91 -18.87
CA GLY A 49 -16.83 16.94 -19.91
C GLY A 49 -17.84 18.06 -19.57
N GLU A 50 -18.89 17.72 -18.85
CA GLU A 50 -19.94 18.66 -18.43
C GLU A 50 -19.59 19.39 -17.12
N ALA A 51 -18.97 18.68 -16.16
CA ALA A 51 -18.74 19.18 -14.81
C ALA A 51 -17.43 20.00 -14.67
N LEU A 52 -16.33 19.59 -15.34
CA LEU A 52 -15.02 20.26 -15.20
C LEU A 52 -15.07 21.76 -15.48
N PRO A 53 -15.75 22.27 -16.53
CA PRO A 53 -15.83 23.70 -16.74
C PRO A 53 -16.44 24.47 -15.56
N ASN A 54 -17.45 23.90 -14.91
CA ASN A 54 -18.15 24.53 -13.80
C ASN A 54 -17.29 24.57 -12.52
N VAL A 55 -16.65 23.46 -12.17
CA VAL A 55 -15.79 23.40 -10.96
C VAL A 55 -14.52 24.27 -11.15
N ILE A 56 -13.97 24.35 -12.36
CA ILE A 56 -12.84 25.23 -12.68
C ILE A 56 -13.24 26.70 -12.57
N ASP A 57 -14.40 27.09 -13.11
CA ASP A 57 -14.90 28.46 -13.03
C ASP A 57 -15.16 28.89 -11.57
N SER A 58 -15.75 28.00 -10.75
CA SER A 58 -15.95 28.23 -9.31
C SER A 58 -14.61 28.49 -8.60
N VAL A 59 -13.60 27.66 -8.84
CA VAL A 59 -12.28 27.80 -8.22
C VAL A 59 -11.55 29.06 -8.69
N LEU A 60 -11.62 29.40 -9.97
CA LEU A 60 -11.03 30.64 -10.49
C LEU A 60 -11.74 31.88 -9.95
N THR A 61 -13.04 31.83 -9.75
CA THR A 61 -13.80 32.90 -9.11
C THR A 61 -13.34 33.13 -7.68
N HIS A 62 -13.23 32.05 -6.90
CA HIS A 62 -12.68 32.13 -5.54
C HIS A 62 -11.23 32.66 -5.51
N ALA A 63 -10.39 32.22 -6.46
CA ALA A 63 -9.02 32.71 -6.56
C ALA A 63 -8.97 34.23 -6.85
N ALA A 64 -9.84 34.75 -7.71
CA ALA A 64 -9.95 36.18 -8.00
C ALA A 64 -10.34 37.00 -6.75
N GLU A 65 -11.37 36.55 -6.01
CA GLU A 65 -11.83 37.21 -4.77
C GLU A 65 -10.72 37.33 -3.73
N THR A 66 -9.93 36.28 -3.58
CA THR A 66 -8.81 36.26 -2.60
C THR A 66 -7.58 37.06 -3.06
N VAL A 67 -7.42 37.34 -4.35
CA VAL A 67 -6.41 38.29 -4.86
C VAL A 67 -6.81 39.72 -4.54
N ASP A 68 -8.09 40.07 -4.77
CA ASP A 68 -8.58 41.42 -4.53
C ASP A 68 -8.52 41.80 -3.05
N ASP A 69 -8.81 40.89 -2.15
CA ASP A 69 -8.71 41.11 -0.68
C ASP A 69 -7.25 41.36 -0.22
N ALA A 70 -6.27 40.76 -0.90
CA ALA A 70 -4.84 40.95 -0.58
C ALA A 70 -4.25 42.23 -1.22
N ALA A 71 -4.90 42.81 -2.23
CA ALA A 71 -4.42 43.93 -3.04
C ALA A 71 -5.09 45.25 -2.67
N ASP A 72 -4.92 45.74 -1.43
CA ASP A 72 -5.40 47.07 -1.02
C ASP A 72 -4.63 48.26 -1.72
N THR A 73 -3.71 48.00 -2.67
CA THR A 73 -2.86 49.04 -3.30
C THR A 73 -2.39 48.78 -4.75
N ALA A 74 -2.89 47.84 -5.51
CA ALA A 74 -2.41 47.62 -6.89
C ALA A 74 -3.51 47.82 -7.93
N THR A 75 -3.16 48.49 -9.02
CA THR A 75 -4.03 48.78 -10.19
C THR A 75 -4.67 47.48 -10.71
N ASN A 76 -5.99 47.35 -10.54
CA ASN A 76 -6.81 46.30 -11.14
C ASN A 76 -6.73 46.38 -12.67
N ASP A 77 -5.78 45.65 -13.25
CA ASP A 77 -5.75 45.37 -14.68
C ASP A 77 -6.69 44.20 -15.00
N THR A 78 -7.95 44.51 -15.18
CA THR A 78 -9.02 43.54 -15.52
C THR A 78 -8.80 42.87 -16.88
N ASP A 79 -7.87 43.37 -17.69
CA ASP A 79 -7.54 42.84 -19.02
C ASP A 79 -6.36 41.85 -18.99
N SER A 80 -5.72 41.61 -17.81
CA SER A 80 -4.68 40.59 -17.71
C SER A 80 -5.27 39.18 -17.85
N PRO A 81 -4.69 38.31 -18.70
CA PRO A 81 -5.13 36.92 -18.84
C PRO A 81 -5.07 36.13 -17.53
N ASN A 82 -4.18 36.51 -16.62
CA ASN A 82 -4.00 35.86 -15.31
C ASN A 82 -4.46 36.74 -14.15
N ARG A 83 -5.64 37.34 -14.23
CA ARG A 83 -6.25 38.11 -13.13
C ARG A 83 -6.52 37.29 -11.84
N TYR A 84 -6.40 35.96 -11.91
CA TYR A 84 -6.63 35.02 -10.84
C TYR A 84 -5.39 34.77 -9.97
N GLY A 85 -4.22 35.28 -10.38
CA GLY A 85 -2.95 35.09 -9.68
C GLY A 85 -2.47 33.64 -9.64
N ILE A 86 -2.83 32.83 -10.64
CA ILE A 86 -2.39 31.43 -10.76
C ILE A 86 -0.99 31.36 -11.37
N ASP A 87 -0.05 30.65 -10.75
CA ASP A 87 1.33 30.51 -11.22
C ASP A 87 1.53 29.28 -12.12
N CYS A 88 0.75 28.20 -11.92
CA CYS A 88 0.75 27.02 -12.79
C CYS A 88 -0.56 26.25 -12.70
N VAL A 89 -0.80 25.38 -13.71
CA VAL A 89 -1.89 24.40 -13.71
C VAL A 89 -1.32 23.02 -13.50
N ALA A 90 -1.75 22.32 -12.46
CA ALA A 90 -1.42 20.92 -12.19
C ALA A 90 -2.61 20.02 -12.55
N PHE A 91 -2.36 18.86 -13.16
CA PHE A 91 -3.44 17.95 -13.55
C PHE A 91 -3.07 16.49 -13.33
N SER A 92 -4.06 15.66 -13.11
CA SER A 92 -3.88 14.21 -13.04
C SER A 92 -3.47 13.67 -14.40
N GLN A 93 -2.19 13.34 -14.54
CA GLN A 93 -1.64 12.74 -15.75
C GLN A 93 -1.98 11.25 -15.84
N GLY A 94 -2.14 10.58 -14.68
CA GLY A 94 -2.46 9.18 -14.50
C GLY A 94 -1.98 8.66 -13.13
N PRO A 95 -2.23 7.38 -12.80
CA PRO A 95 -3.09 6.45 -13.53
C PRO A 95 -4.58 6.78 -13.40
N GLY A 96 -5.43 6.15 -14.24
CA GLY A 96 -6.88 6.35 -14.20
C GLY A 96 -7.58 5.91 -15.49
N LEU A 97 -8.89 6.11 -15.55
CA LEU A 97 -9.67 5.78 -16.73
C LEU A 97 -9.26 6.65 -17.93
N GLY A 98 -8.74 6.02 -18.98
CA GLY A 98 -8.21 6.71 -20.14
C GLY A 98 -9.16 7.76 -20.78
N PRO A 99 -10.47 7.50 -20.93
CA PRO A 99 -11.41 8.53 -21.39
C PRO A 99 -11.48 9.74 -20.46
N CYS A 100 -11.57 9.55 -19.15
CA CYS A 100 -11.62 10.60 -18.14
C CYS A 100 -10.32 11.43 -18.12
N LEU A 101 -9.17 10.76 -18.09
CA LEU A 101 -7.86 11.43 -18.14
C LEU A 101 -7.69 12.31 -19.39
N ARG A 102 -8.19 11.87 -20.55
CA ARG A 102 -8.14 12.71 -21.77
C ARG A 102 -8.97 13.98 -21.64
N THR A 103 -10.11 13.91 -20.97
CA THR A 103 -10.95 15.08 -20.69
C THR A 103 -10.25 16.04 -19.73
N VAL A 104 -9.69 15.52 -18.63
CA VAL A 104 -8.87 16.28 -17.66
C VAL A 104 -7.68 16.96 -18.34
N GLY A 105 -6.87 16.20 -19.09
CA GLY A 105 -5.72 16.76 -19.80
C GLY A 105 -6.10 17.82 -20.83
N THR A 106 -7.27 17.72 -21.45
CA THR A 106 -7.78 18.75 -22.37
C THR A 106 -8.18 20.01 -21.62
N ALA A 107 -8.90 19.89 -20.51
CA ALA A 107 -9.27 21.01 -19.65
C ALA A 107 -8.03 21.74 -19.10
N ALA A 108 -7.04 20.97 -18.63
CA ALA A 108 -5.80 21.51 -18.07
C ALA A 108 -4.98 22.29 -19.12
N ARG A 109 -4.84 21.76 -20.35
CA ARG A 109 -4.18 22.48 -21.46
C ARG A 109 -4.92 23.77 -21.80
N ALA A 110 -6.25 23.72 -21.88
CA ALA A 110 -7.06 24.91 -22.18
C ALA A 110 -6.91 25.97 -21.08
N ALA A 111 -6.93 25.57 -19.80
CA ALA A 111 -6.72 26.48 -18.68
C ALA A 111 -5.32 27.09 -18.69
N ALA A 112 -4.27 26.27 -18.86
CA ALA A 112 -2.88 26.73 -18.90
C ALA A 112 -2.63 27.73 -20.04
N GLN A 113 -3.19 27.47 -21.23
CA GLN A 113 -3.11 28.40 -22.38
C GLN A 113 -3.89 29.69 -22.14
N ALA A 114 -5.09 29.60 -21.57
CA ALA A 114 -5.92 30.78 -21.32
C ALA A 114 -5.34 31.70 -20.24
N LEU A 115 -4.64 31.12 -19.26
CA LEU A 115 -3.99 31.82 -18.16
C LEU A 115 -2.54 32.24 -18.49
N ASP A 116 -1.98 31.72 -19.60
CA ASP A 116 -0.57 31.90 -20.00
C ASP A 116 0.41 31.46 -18.90
N VAL A 117 0.19 30.23 -18.33
CA VAL A 117 0.99 29.68 -17.25
C VAL A 117 1.49 28.26 -17.59
N PRO A 118 2.58 27.78 -16.94
CA PRO A 118 3.09 26.42 -17.11
C PRO A 118 2.11 25.33 -16.70
N LEU A 119 2.32 24.12 -17.26
CA LEU A 119 1.55 22.93 -16.97
C LEU A 119 2.41 21.91 -16.21
N VAL A 120 1.82 21.23 -15.22
CA VAL A 120 2.48 20.20 -14.39
C VAL A 120 1.65 18.91 -14.42
N GLY A 121 2.26 17.81 -14.86
CA GLY A 121 1.64 16.50 -14.84
C GLY A 121 1.89 15.79 -13.51
N VAL A 122 0.84 15.34 -12.83
CA VAL A 122 0.88 14.76 -11.50
C VAL A 122 0.46 13.30 -11.54
N ASN A 123 1.22 12.42 -10.85
CA ASN A 123 0.80 11.04 -10.62
C ASN A 123 -0.22 11.00 -9.48
N HIS A 124 -1.40 10.48 -9.77
CA HIS A 124 -2.53 10.42 -8.85
C HIS A 124 -2.25 9.60 -7.58
N MET A 125 -1.57 8.45 -7.71
CA MET A 125 -1.23 7.60 -6.54
C MET A 125 -0.21 8.28 -5.62
N VAL A 126 0.79 8.95 -6.20
CA VAL A 126 1.78 9.71 -5.44
C VAL A 126 1.13 10.90 -4.74
N ALA A 127 0.12 11.53 -5.38
CA ALA A 127 -0.61 12.65 -4.76
C ALA A 127 -1.33 12.25 -3.46
N HIS A 128 -1.89 11.05 -3.38
CA HIS A 128 -2.49 10.53 -2.14
C HIS A 128 -1.46 10.35 -1.01
N LEU A 129 -0.26 9.87 -1.30
CA LEU A 129 0.80 9.78 -0.29
C LEU A 129 1.28 11.18 0.12
N GLU A 130 1.54 12.04 -0.87
CA GLU A 130 2.13 13.36 -0.62
C GLU A 130 1.18 14.33 0.08
N ILE A 131 -0.15 14.19 -0.08
CA ILE A 131 -1.09 14.98 0.72
C ILE A 131 -1.11 14.53 2.18
N GLY A 132 -1.07 13.21 2.45
CA GLY A 132 -0.94 12.67 3.80
C GLY A 132 0.37 13.11 4.45
N ARG A 133 1.49 13.01 3.74
CA ARG A 133 2.79 13.49 4.18
C ARG A 133 2.81 15.00 4.44
N HIS A 134 2.13 15.78 3.61
CA HIS A 134 2.04 17.23 3.76
C HIS A 134 1.30 17.62 5.03
N GLN A 135 0.17 16.98 5.32
CA GLN A 135 -0.65 17.31 6.50
C GLN A 135 -0.05 16.77 7.80
N SER A 136 0.49 15.56 7.82
CA SER A 136 1.10 14.97 9.01
C SER A 136 2.46 15.57 9.36
N GLY A 137 3.18 16.12 8.38
CA GLY A 137 4.56 16.53 8.53
C GLY A 137 5.54 15.36 8.65
N PHE A 138 5.12 14.13 8.31
CA PHE A 138 5.98 12.94 8.28
C PHE A 138 7.07 13.06 7.21
N ASP A 139 8.20 12.38 7.44
CA ASP A 139 9.33 12.43 6.52
C ASP A 139 9.16 11.43 5.36
N SER A 140 8.99 10.16 5.68
CA SER A 140 8.88 9.10 4.67
C SER A 140 7.86 8.03 5.05
N PRO A 141 6.56 8.39 5.15
CA PRO A 141 5.54 7.45 5.55
C PRO A 141 5.29 6.37 4.50
N VAL A 142 4.87 5.20 4.97
CA VAL A 142 4.07 4.28 4.15
C VAL A 142 2.65 4.85 4.04
N CYS A 143 2.09 4.84 2.85
CA CYS A 143 0.69 5.19 2.63
C CYS A 143 -0.12 3.93 2.31
N LEU A 144 -1.11 3.61 3.13
CA LEU A 144 -2.18 2.69 2.77
C LEU A 144 -3.28 3.50 2.07
N ASN A 145 -3.41 3.35 0.77
CA ASN A 145 -4.51 3.94 0.03
C ASN A 145 -5.62 2.89 -0.17
N ALA A 146 -6.73 3.03 0.54
CA ALA A 146 -7.90 2.15 0.46
C ALA A 146 -9.05 2.88 -0.23
N SER A 147 -9.27 2.58 -1.50
CA SER A 147 -10.29 3.25 -2.32
C SER A 147 -11.38 2.29 -2.82
N GLY A 148 -12.35 2.85 -3.55
CA GLY A 148 -13.40 2.09 -4.20
C GLY A 148 -12.86 1.11 -5.23
N ALA A 149 -12.03 1.59 -6.14
CA ALA A 149 -11.55 0.83 -7.29
C ALA A 149 -10.26 0.06 -7.01
N ASN A 150 -9.41 0.56 -6.09
CA ASN A 150 -8.10 -0.01 -5.81
C ASN A 150 -7.80 0.02 -4.31
N ALA A 151 -6.84 -0.78 -3.87
CA ALA A 151 -6.20 -0.67 -2.57
C ALA A 151 -4.72 -1.03 -2.74
N HIS A 152 -3.83 -0.18 -2.26
CA HIS A 152 -2.39 -0.39 -2.40
C HIS A 152 -1.61 0.28 -1.26
N LEU A 153 -0.41 -0.22 -1.04
CA LEU A 153 0.58 0.38 -0.16
C LEU A 153 1.68 1.01 -0.99
N LEU A 154 1.97 2.26 -0.71
CA LEU A 154 2.98 3.04 -1.39
C LEU A 154 4.01 3.54 -0.37
N GLY A 155 5.29 3.46 -0.71
CA GLY A 155 6.38 4.00 0.10
C GLY A 155 7.41 4.71 -0.77
N TYR A 156 8.24 5.55 -0.14
CA TYR A 156 9.37 6.22 -0.81
C TYR A 156 10.69 5.61 -0.34
N HIS A 157 11.50 5.12 -1.28
CA HIS A 157 12.79 4.53 -0.98
C HIS A 157 13.79 4.75 -2.13
N ASN A 158 15.02 5.10 -1.79
CA ASN A 158 16.11 5.32 -2.75
C ASN A 158 15.74 6.26 -3.92
N GLY A 159 15.12 7.41 -3.59
CA GLY A 159 14.80 8.44 -4.60
C GLY A 159 13.57 8.14 -5.46
N ARG A 160 12.79 7.10 -5.16
CA ARG A 160 11.62 6.69 -5.94
C ARG A 160 10.46 6.27 -5.05
N TYR A 161 9.24 6.49 -5.52
CA TYR A 161 8.06 5.85 -4.96
C TYR A 161 7.98 4.40 -5.43
N ARG A 162 7.49 3.52 -4.56
CA ARG A 162 7.37 2.09 -4.85
C ARG A 162 6.04 1.57 -4.33
N VAL A 163 5.35 0.80 -5.14
CA VAL A 163 4.21 -0.01 -4.70
C VAL A 163 4.79 -1.17 -3.90
N LEU A 164 4.41 -1.25 -2.63
CA LEU A 164 4.88 -2.29 -1.69
C LEU A 164 3.93 -3.48 -1.68
N GLY A 165 2.64 -3.27 -1.96
CA GLY A 165 1.62 -4.28 -2.06
C GLY A 165 0.33 -3.69 -2.61
N GLU A 166 -0.50 -4.52 -3.23
CA GLU A 166 -1.75 -4.09 -3.85
C GLU A 166 -2.82 -5.19 -3.83
N THR A 167 -4.06 -4.82 -4.15
CA THR A 167 -5.11 -5.81 -4.32
C THR A 167 -4.90 -6.64 -5.58
N MET A 168 -5.10 -7.96 -5.46
CA MET A 168 -4.96 -8.89 -6.59
C MET A 168 -6.19 -8.91 -7.52
N ASP A 169 -7.33 -8.32 -7.11
CA ASP A 169 -8.59 -8.49 -7.84
C ASP A 169 -9.50 -7.25 -7.87
N THR A 170 -9.87 -6.67 -6.76
CA THR A 170 -10.81 -5.52 -6.72
C THR A 170 -10.50 -4.63 -5.53
N GLY A 171 -10.82 -3.35 -5.62
CA GLY A 171 -10.73 -2.46 -4.47
C GLY A 171 -11.77 -2.76 -3.39
N VAL A 172 -11.49 -2.28 -2.19
CA VAL A 172 -12.31 -2.51 -0.99
C VAL A 172 -13.76 -2.02 -1.17
N GLY A 173 -13.92 -0.78 -1.65
CA GLY A 173 -15.24 -0.21 -1.86
C GLY A 173 -16.07 -1.00 -2.87
N ASN A 174 -15.47 -1.36 -4.01
CA ASN A 174 -16.13 -2.18 -5.03
C ASN A 174 -16.51 -3.58 -4.51
N ALA A 175 -15.67 -4.16 -3.64
CA ALA A 175 -15.99 -5.42 -2.99
C ALA A 175 -17.25 -5.27 -2.13
N LEU A 176 -17.29 -4.31 -1.22
CA LEU A 176 -18.44 -4.03 -0.37
C LEU A 176 -19.71 -3.68 -1.19
N ASP A 177 -19.58 -2.89 -2.24
CA ASP A 177 -20.69 -2.54 -3.14
C ASP A 177 -21.25 -3.75 -3.90
N LYS A 178 -20.40 -4.73 -4.28
CA LYS A 178 -20.86 -5.99 -4.89
C LYS A 178 -21.66 -6.85 -3.91
N PHE A 179 -21.28 -6.85 -2.63
CA PHE A 179 -22.06 -7.54 -1.59
C PHE A 179 -23.38 -6.83 -1.34
N THR A 180 -23.37 -5.53 -1.06
CA THR A 180 -24.58 -4.77 -0.75
C THR A 180 -25.61 -4.79 -1.88
N ARG A 181 -25.14 -4.76 -3.14
CA ARG A 181 -26.01 -4.95 -4.30
C ARG A 181 -26.66 -6.34 -4.34
N HIS A 182 -25.92 -7.38 -3.95
CA HIS A 182 -26.46 -8.75 -3.89
C HIS A 182 -27.63 -8.86 -2.91
N ILE A 183 -27.54 -8.20 -1.75
CA ILE A 183 -28.62 -8.16 -0.75
C ILE A 183 -29.65 -7.05 -1.00
N GLY A 184 -29.60 -6.37 -2.16
CA GLY A 184 -30.59 -5.37 -2.57
C GLY A 184 -30.44 -3.99 -1.96
N TRP A 185 -29.25 -3.65 -1.43
CA TRP A 185 -28.97 -2.31 -0.95
C TRP A 185 -28.44 -1.40 -2.06
N GLU A 186 -28.80 -0.11 -1.99
CA GLU A 186 -28.35 0.91 -2.93
C GLU A 186 -26.91 1.33 -2.65
N HIS A 187 -26.21 1.77 -3.69
CA HIS A 187 -24.90 2.39 -3.62
C HIS A 187 -24.94 3.77 -2.90
N PRO A 188 -23.90 4.18 -2.11
CA PRO A 188 -22.71 3.42 -1.74
C PRO A 188 -22.97 2.40 -0.62
N GLY A 189 -22.37 1.22 -0.75
CA GLY A 189 -22.52 0.12 0.20
C GLY A 189 -21.69 0.26 1.47
N GLY A 190 -20.47 0.81 1.37
CA GLY A 190 -19.54 0.90 2.49
C GLY A 190 -20.12 1.49 3.77
N PRO A 191 -20.75 2.69 3.76
CA PRO A 191 -21.38 3.26 4.96
C PRO A 191 -22.53 2.43 5.53
N LYS A 192 -23.24 1.68 4.68
CA LYS A 192 -24.34 0.80 5.10
C LYS A 192 -23.80 -0.45 5.81
N VAL A 193 -22.71 -1.02 5.28
CA VAL A 193 -21.98 -2.13 5.93
C VAL A 193 -21.44 -1.66 7.29
N GLU A 194 -20.83 -0.48 7.38
CA GLU A 194 -20.34 0.08 8.63
C GLU A 194 -21.43 0.25 9.67
N ALA A 195 -22.58 0.76 9.27
CA ALA A 195 -23.74 0.93 10.16
C ALA A 195 -24.30 -0.40 10.64
N ALA A 196 -24.49 -1.37 9.75
CA ALA A 196 -25.03 -2.69 10.08
C ALA A 196 -24.08 -3.53 10.95
N ALA A 197 -22.77 -3.38 10.74
CA ALA A 197 -21.76 -4.10 11.49
C ALA A 197 -21.74 -3.78 13.01
N THR A 198 -22.39 -2.69 13.44
CA THR A 198 -22.39 -2.26 14.84
C THR A 198 -23.02 -3.29 15.77
N ASP A 199 -24.01 -4.02 15.31
CA ASP A 199 -24.81 -4.98 16.09
C ASP A 199 -24.49 -6.45 15.74
N GLY A 200 -23.45 -6.70 14.91
CA GLY A 200 -23.09 -8.02 14.40
C GLY A 200 -22.11 -8.79 15.29
N GLU A 201 -22.11 -10.10 15.12
CA GLU A 201 -21.14 -11.03 15.70
C GLU A 201 -20.24 -11.64 14.60
N LEU A 202 -19.06 -12.14 15.00
CA LEU A 202 -18.09 -12.70 14.05
C LEU A 202 -18.57 -14.07 13.54
N ILE A 203 -18.66 -14.20 12.22
CA ILE A 203 -18.78 -15.49 11.52
C ILE A 203 -17.49 -15.81 10.76
N ASP A 204 -17.30 -17.07 10.40
CA ASP A 204 -16.13 -17.53 9.66
C ASP A 204 -16.21 -17.11 8.19
N LEU A 205 -15.24 -16.32 7.75
CA LEU A 205 -15.06 -15.88 6.36
C LEU A 205 -13.59 -16.05 5.94
N PRO A 206 -13.31 -16.22 4.64
CA PRO A 206 -11.94 -16.36 4.16
C PRO A 206 -11.06 -15.13 4.47
N TYR A 207 -9.83 -15.39 4.93
CA TYR A 207 -8.80 -14.38 5.18
C TYR A 207 -7.61 -14.63 4.25
N VAL A 208 -7.44 -13.82 3.19
CA VAL A 208 -6.46 -14.07 2.13
C VAL A 208 -5.46 -12.93 2.00
N VAL A 209 -4.25 -13.17 2.54
CA VAL A 209 -3.07 -12.32 2.36
C VAL A 209 -1.97 -13.19 1.75
N LYS A 210 -1.36 -12.72 0.66
CA LYS A 210 -0.24 -13.39 -0.04
C LYS A 210 0.94 -12.41 -0.10
N GLY A 211 1.93 -12.60 0.78
CA GLY A 211 3.04 -11.65 0.94
C GLY A 211 2.54 -10.27 1.34
N MET A 212 2.69 -9.31 0.46
CA MET A 212 2.23 -7.93 0.63
C MET A 212 0.89 -7.63 -0.08
N ASP A 213 0.36 -8.62 -0.83
CA ASP A 213 -0.86 -8.47 -1.59
C ASP A 213 -2.06 -9.13 -0.89
N PHE A 214 -3.26 -8.71 -1.24
CA PHE A 214 -4.50 -9.19 -0.64
C PHE A 214 -5.61 -9.35 -1.67
N SER A 215 -6.56 -10.27 -1.40
CA SER A 215 -7.68 -10.58 -2.29
C SER A 215 -9.00 -10.48 -1.55
N PHE A 216 -9.97 -9.85 -2.21
CA PHE A 216 -11.32 -9.69 -1.67
C PHE A 216 -12.37 -10.54 -2.40
N SER A 217 -12.06 -11.18 -3.54
CA SER A 217 -13.04 -11.96 -4.31
C SER A 217 -13.54 -13.17 -3.54
N GLY A 218 -12.67 -13.88 -2.84
CA GLY A 218 -13.03 -15.06 -2.04
C GLY A 218 -13.95 -14.73 -0.89
N ILE A 219 -13.62 -13.72 -0.09
CA ILE A 219 -14.45 -13.28 1.04
C ILE A 219 -15.81 -12.75 0.55
N MET A 220 -15.85 -12.07 -0.61
CA MET A 220 -17.10 -11.57 -1.17
C MET A 220 -18.01 -12.70 -1.64
N SER A 221 -17.46 -13.77 -2.21
CA SER A 221 -18.24 -14.95 -2.58
C SER A 221 -18.82 -15.63 -1.33
N ALA A 222 -17.99 -15.86 -0.31
CA ALA A 222 -18.42 -16.46 0.95
C ALA A 222 -19.50 -15.63 1.67
N ALA A 223 -19.36 -14.29 1.67
CA ALA A 223 -20.36 -13.40 2.27
C ALA A 223 -21.72 -13.47 1.55
N LYS A 224 -21.73 -13.62 0.22
CA LYS A 224 -22.96 -13.79 -0.56
C LYS A 224 -23.61 -15.14 -0.29
N ASP A 225 -22.80 -16.21 -0.26
CA ASP A 225 -23.26 -17.55 0.06
C ASP A 225 -23.87 -17.60 1.47
N ALA A 226 -23.24 -16.97 2.47
CA ALA A 226 -23.76 -16.85 3.82
C ALA A 226 -25.12 -16.11 3.87
N ALA A 227 -25.26 -15.02 3.10
CA ALA A 227 -26.53 -14.29 3.00
C ALA A 227 -27.65 -15.14 2.34
N ASP A 228 -27.31 -15.90 1.28
CA ASP A 228 -28.23 -16.79 0.59
C ASP A 228 -28.61 -18.00 1.48
N GLU A 229 -27.74 -18.42 2.40
CA GLU A 229 -28.01 -19.46 3.42
C GLU A 229 -28.81 -18.93 4.61
N GLY A 230 -29.00 -17.62 4.75
CA GLY A 230 -29.85 -16.97 5.74
C GLY A 230 -29.14 -16.56 7.02
N GLU A 231 -27.82 -16.41 7.00
CA GLU A 231 -27.06 -15.78 8.10
C GLU A 231 -27.54 -14.33 8.30
N ALA A 232 -27.42 -13.82 9.52
CA ALA A 232 -27.78 -12.45 9.83
C ALA A 232 -26.92 -11.44 9.05
N ILE A 233 -27.54 -10.46 8.42
CA ILE A 233 -26.83 -9.48 7.60
C ILE A 233 -25.86 -8.65 8.46
N GLU A 234 -26.21 -8.36 9.69
CA GLU A 234 -25.40 -7.67 10.67
C GLU A 234 -24.09 -8.44 10.95
N ASP A 235 -24.16 -9.76 11.11
CA ASP A 235 -23.02 -10.64 11.38
C ASP A 235 -22.11 -10.73 10.15
N ILE A 236 -22.68 -10.81 8.95
CA ILE A 236 -21.93 -10.79 7.70
C ILE A 236 -21.21 -9.44 7.56
N CYS A 237 -21.88 -8.32 7.79
CA CYS A 237 -21.32 -6.98 7.70
C CYS A 237 -20.17 -6.78 8.71
N PHE A 238 -20.37 -7.21 9.96
CA PHE A 238 -19.35 -7.20 10.99
C PHE A 238 -18.11 -7.99 10.56
N SER A 239 -18.34 -9.24 10.13
CA SER A 239 -17.24 -10.13 9.73
C SER A 239 -16.51 -9.66 8.48
N LEU A 240 -17.20 -9.05 7.51
CA LEU A 240 -16.58 -8.42 6.36
C LEU A 240 -15.61 -7.31 6.78
N GLN A 241 -16.01 -6.43 7.71
CA GLN A 241 -15.11 -5.39 8.21
C GLN A 241 -13.90 -5.97 8.95
N GLU A 242 -14.15 -6.90 9.91
CA GLU A 242 -13.07 -7.48 10.72
C GLU A 242 -12.03 -8.20 9.86
N HIS A 243 -12.45 -8.94 8.82
CA HIS A 243 -11.53 -9.65 7.94
C HIS A 243 -10.84 -8.72 6.95
N ILE A 244 -11.58 -7.88 6.22
CA ILE A 244 -11.01 -7.00 5.19
C ILE A 244 -10.06 -5.99 5.82
N PHE A 245 -10.48 -5.31 6.89
CA PHE A 245 -9.63 -4.32 7.54
C PHE A 245 -8.48 -4.95 8.32
N GLY A 246 -8.68 -6.17 8.84
CA GLY A 246 -7.61 -6.98 9.41
C GLY A 246 -6.52 -7.31 8.39
N MET A 247 -6.89 -7.70 7.14
CA MET A 247 -5.95 -7.93 6.04
C MET A 247 -5.17 -6.65 5.68
N LEU A 248 -5.87 -5.52 5.53
CA LEU A 248 -5.24 -4.23 5.21
C LEU A 248 -4.26 -3.79 6.30
N THR A 249 -4.66 -3.91 7.57
CA THR A 249 -3.82 -3.56 8.72
C THR A 249 -2.59 -4.45 8.82
N GLU A 250 -2.75 -5.76 8.59
CA GLU A 250 -1.63 -6.71 8.57
C GLU A 250 -0.60 -6.36 7.50
N VAL A 251 -1.06 -6.08 6.27
CA VAL A 251 -0.14 -5.74 5.18
C VAL A 251 0.52 -4.38 5.42
N ALA A 252 -0.19 -3.41 6.01
CA ALA A 252 0.40 -2.15 6.45
C ALA A 252 1.49 -2.37 7.53
N GLU A 253 1.25 -3.26 8.50
CA GLU A 253 2.24 -3.64 9.51
C GLU A 253 3.49 -4.29 8.89
N ARG A 254 3.30 -5.14 7.88
CA ARG A 254 4.39 -5.75 7.11
C ARG A 254 5.18 -4.71 6.33
N ALA A 255 4.50 -3.73 5.71
CA ALA A 255 5.14 -2.65 4.96
C ALA A 255 6.03 -1.79 5.86
N LEU A 256 5.58 -1.44 7.07
CA LEU A 256 6.40 -0.76 8.08
C LEU A 256 7.63 -1.59 8.46
N SER A 257 7.47 -2.91 8.62
CA SER A 257 8.59 -3.81 8.93
C SER A 257 9.57 -3.95 7.77
N LEU A 258 9.08 -4.01 6.53
CA LEU A 258 9.89 -4.16 5.31
C LEU A 258 10.73 -2.90 5.05
N THR A 259 10.10 -1.74 5.13
CA THR A 259 10.74 -0.44 4.84
C THR A 259 11.58 0.08 6.01
N GLY A 260 11.28 -0.38 7.23
CA GLY A 260 11.93 0.11 8.45
C GLY A 260 11.49 1.52 8.86
N THR A 261 10.41 2.05 8.26
CA THR A 261 9.78 3.30 8.72
C THR A 261 8.81 3.05 9.87
N ASP A 262 8.61 4.05 10.69
CA ASP A 262 7.67 4.08 11.80
C ASP A 262 6.56 5.12 11.59
N GLU A 263 6.28 5.47 10.33
CA GLU A 263 5.27 6.46 9.92
C GLU A 263 4.28 5.82 8.95
N LEU A 264 2.99 5.92 9.25
CA LEU A 264 1.89 5.44 8.41
C LEU A 264 0.88 6.54 8.14
N VAL A 265 0.49 6.74 6.90
CA VAL A 265 -0.66 7.57 6.51
C VAL A 265 -1.74 6.73 5.84
N LEU A 266 -3.00 7.08 6.08
CA LEU A 266 -4.16 6.44 5.45
C LEU A 266 -4.74 7.38 4.39
N GLY A 267 -4.96 6.85 3.18
CA GLY A 267 -5.60 7.54 2.07
C GLY A 267 -6.77 6.76 1.49
N GLY A 268 -7.46 7.36 0.53
CA GLY A 268 -8.59 6.75 -0.16
C GLY A 268 -9.91 6.87 0.58
N GLY A 269 -11.01 6.74 -0.16
CA GLY A 269 -12.36 6.97 0.38
C GLY A 269 -12.79 5.99 1.48
N VAL A 270 -12.28 4.75 1.48
CA VAL A 270 -12.51 3.77 2.55
C VAL A 270 -11.80 4.16 3.84
N GLY A 271 -10.77 5.00 3.76
CA GLY A 271 -10.07 5.58 4.91
C GLY A 271 -10.98 6.42 5.83
N GLN A 272 -12.18 6.78 5.40
CA GLN A 272 -13.19 7.43 6.25
C GLN A 272 -13.85 6.47 7.27
N ASN A 273 -13.70 5.15 7.09
CA ASN A 273 -14.31 4.16 7.98
C ASN A 273 -13.61 4.14 9.35
N ALA A 274 -14.40 4.35 10.41
CA ALA A 274 -13.87 4.48 11.78
C ALA A 274 -13.22 3.18 12.29
N ARG A 275 -13.71 2.00 11.89
CA ARG A 275 -13.14 0.72 12.31
C ARG A 275 -11.75 0.51 11.70
N LEU A 276 -11.57 0.82 10.40
CA LEU A 276 -10.26 0.75 9.75
C LEU A 276 -9.25 1.68 10.43
N GLN A 277 -9.65 2.94 10.69
CA GLN A 277 -8.79 3.89 11.41
C GLN A 277 -8.38 3.36 12.78
N SER A 278 -9.33 2.86 13.57
CA SER A 278 -9.06 2.29 14.90
C SER A 278 -8.12 1.08 14.86
N MET A 279 -8.25 0.19 13.85
CA MET A 279 -7.33 -0.95 13.69
C MET A 279 -5.90 -0.50 13.38
N LEU A 280 -5.74 0.46 12.46
CA LEU A 280 -4.43 1.01 12.09
C LEU A 280 -3.78 1.77 13.24
N GLU A 281 -4.56 2.58 13.97
CA GLU A 281 -4.09 3.30 15.16
C GLU A 281 -3.59 2.33 16.23
N THR A 282 -4.38 1.31 16.57
CA THR A 282 -3.99 0.27 17.53
C THR A 282 -2.71 -0.46 17.09
N MET A 283 -2.60 -0.80 15.81
CA MET A 283 -1.40 -1.45 15.26
C MET A 283 -0.17 -0.54 15.39
N CYS A 284 -0.30 0.73 15.04
CA CYS A 284 0.79 1.70 15.14
C CYS A 284 1.22 1.93 16.59
N GLU A 285 0.27 2.08 17.53
CA GLU A 285 0.56 2.20 18.98
C GLU A 285 1.35 1.00 19.50
N GLU A 286 0.94 -0.25 19.16
CA GLU A 286 1.64 -1.47 19.57
C GLU A 286 3.08 -1.56 19.01
N ARG A 287 3.32 -0.92 17.86
CA ARG A 287 4.66 -0.87 17.23
C ARG A 287 5.49 0.32 17.68
N GLY A 288 4.89 1.32 18.30
CA GLY A 288 5.51 2.63 18.55
C GLY A 288 5.70 3.44 17.27
N ALA A 289 4.85 3.22 16.27
CA ALA A 289 4.81 3.96 15.02
C ALA A 289 3.80 5.13 15.12
N ALA A 290 4.03 6.18 14.33
CA ALA A 290 3.11 7.29 14.19
C ALA A 290 2.07 6.98 13.10
N PHE A 291 0.83 7.40 13.33
CA PHE A 291 -0.27 7.23 12.39
C PHE A 291 -0.99 8.55 12.16
N ASP A 292 -1.32 8.86 10.92
CA ASP A 292 -2.09 10.04 10.57
C ASP A 292 -3.11 9.75 9.47
N VAL A 293 -4.23 10.46 9.55
CA VAL A 293 -5.30 10.42 8.55
C VAL A 293 -5.55 11.85 8.09
N PRO A 294 -5.34 12.16 6.80
CA PRO A 294 -5.62 13.49 6.28
C PRO A 294 -7.07 13.91 6.49
N ASP A 295 -7.31 15.22 6.46
CA ASP A 295 -8.67 15.76 6.49
C ASP A 295 -9.59 15.01 5.52
N ASN A 296 -10.83 14.74 5.91
CA ASN A 296 -11.81 13.98 5.13
C ASN A 296 -11.98 14.47 3.68
N ARG A 297 -11.77 15.78 3.43
CA ARG A 297 -11.82 16.39 2.10
C ARG A 297 -10.73 15.88 1.15
N PHE A 298 -9.63 15.31 1.69
CA PHE A 298 -8.52 14.75 0.91
C PHE A 298 -8.54 13.23 0.81
N LEU A 299 -9.40 12.53 1.58
CA LEU A 299 -9.45 11.06 1.55
C LEU A 299 -10.04 10.49 0.25
N ARG A 300 -10.91 11.24 -0.42
CA ARG A 300 -11.42 10.87 -1.75
C ARG A 300 -10.56 11.52 -2.84
N ASP A 301 -10.71 11.03 -4.08
CA ASP A 301 -10.07 11.66 -5.22
C ASP A 301 -10.50 13.13 -5.31
N ASN A 302 -9.56 14.04 -5.32
CA ASN A 302 -9.81 15.46 -5.33
C ASN A 302 -8.63 16.25 -5.92
N ALA A 303 -8.92 17.43 -6.46
CA ALA A 303 -7.91 18.28 -7.06
C ALA A 303 -6.97 18.96 -6.05
N GLY A 304 -7.32 18.98 -4.77
CA GLY A 304 -6.46 19.57 -3.73
C GLY A 304 -5.13 18.83 -3.59
N MET A 305 -5.15 17.48 -3.57
CA MET A 305 -3.92 16.69 -3.54
C MET A 305 -3.07 16.89 -4.81
N ILE A 306 -3.72 17.10 -5.97
CA ILE A 306 -3.04 17.38 -7.24
C ILE A 306 -2.39 18.77 -7.21
N ALA A 307 -3.08 19.78 -6.67
CA ALA A 307 -2.56 21.13 -6.54
C ALA A 307 -1.36 21.20 -5.59
N VAL A 308 -1.43 20.52 -4.42
CA VAL A 308 -0.35 20.50 -3.42
C VAL A 308 0.90 19.80 -3.97
N LEU A 309 0.75 18.62 -4.60
CA LEU A 309 1.90 17.95 -5.23
C LEU A 309 2.41 18.73 -6.44
N GLY A 310 1.51 19.27 -7.25
CA GLY A 310 1.86 20.14 -8.38
C GLY A 310 2.67 21.37 -7.98
N ALA A 311 2.37 21.98 -6.83
CA ALA A 311 3.16 23.07 -6.28
C ALA A 311 4.59 22.65 -5.93
N LYS A 312 4.76 21.49 -5.28
CA LYS A 312 6.09 20.93 -4.98
C LYS A 312 6.90 20.65 -6.24
N GLN A 313 6.27 20.03 -7.25
CA GLN A 313 6.89 19.75 -8.55
C GLN A 313 7.27 21.03 -9.29
N PHE A 314 6.37 22.01 -9.33
CA PHE A 314 6.62 23.31 -9.98
C PHE A 314 7.77 24.06 -9.32
N ALA A 315 7.81 24.12 -7.98
CA ALA A 315 8.90 24.71 -7.23
C ALA A 315 10.27 24.04 -7.51
N ALA A 316 10.25 22.74 -7.83
CA ALA A 316 11.43 21.98 -8.25
C ALA A 316 11.75 22.12 -9.76
N GLY A 317 11.02 22.98 -10.49
CA GLY A 317 11.22 23.20 -11.91
C GLY A 317 10.65 22.11 -12.83
N GLN A 318 9.82 21.22 -12.31
CA GLN A 318 9.19 20.16 -13.10
C GLN A 318 7.92 20.68 -13.78
N THR A 319 8.02 20.95 -15.08
CA THR A 319 6.90 21.37 -15.94
C THR A 319 6.87 20.51 -17.19
N VAL A 320 5.74 20.46 -17.86
CA VAL A 320 5.56 19.75 -19.12
C VAL A 320 5.07 20.72 -20.20
N ALA A 321 5.67 20.63 -21.39
CA ALA A 321 5.18 21.41 -22.53
C ALA A 321 3.79 20.91 -22.94
N ILE A 322 2.94 21.84 -23.44
CA ILE A 322 1.58 21.49 -23.84
C ILE A 322 1.56 20.38 -24.89
N ASP A 323 2.47 20.43 -25.85
CA ASP A 323 2.57 19.43 -26.93
C ASP A 323 3.01 18.05 -26.42
N ASP A 324 3.75 18.00 -25.28
CA ASP A 324 4.28 16.79 -24.67
C ASP A 324 3.41 16.30 -23.49
N SER A 325 2.35 17.02 -23.13
CA SER A 325 1.50 16.74 -21.97
C SER A 325 0.50 15.61 -22.24
N THR A 326 1.00 14.42 -22.57
CA THR A 326 0.18 13.23 -22.76
C THR A 326 -0.33 12.69 -21.42
N VAL A 327 -1.52 12.08 -21.42
CA VAL A 327 -2.03 11.32 -20.26
C VAL A 327 -1.64 9.86 -20.39
N ASP A 328 -1.38 9.22 -19.25
CA ASP A 328 -1.03 7.80 -19.20
C ASP A 328 -1.93 7.06 -18.20
N PRO A 329 -2.89 6.23 -18.69
CA PRO A 329 -3.77 5.43 -17.83
C PRO A 329 -3.04 4.46 -16.90
N ASN A 330 -1.80 4.11 -17.24
CA ASN A 330 -0.98 3.14 -16.51
C ASN A 330 0.24 3.79 -15.83
N PHE A 331 0.25 5.10 -15.66
CA PHE A 331 1.40 5.83 -15.09
C PHE A 331 1.77 5.32 -13.69
N ARG A 332 2.86 4.59 -13.61
CA ARG A 332 3.30 3.95 -12.36
C ARG A 332 3.98 4.94 -11.42
N PRO A 333 3.83 4.79 -10.09
CA PRO A 333 4.52 5.62 -9.10
C PRO A 333 6.05 5.55 -9.19
N ASP A 334 6.62 4.41 -9.56
CA ASP A 334 8.07 4.19 -9.68
C ASP A 334 8.69 4.83 -10.95
N GLU A 335 7.87 5.28 -11.89
CA GLU A 335 8.26 6.06 -13.07
C GLU A 335 8.32 7.58 -12.80
N VAL A 336 7.82 8.02 -11.65
CA VAL A 336 7.77 9.45 -11.30
C VAL A 336 9.17 9.96 -10.99
N ALA A 337 9.61 10.99 -11.71
CA ALA A 337 10.85 11.71 -11.39
C ALA A 337 10.64 12.57 -10.13
N VAL A 338 11.41 12.34 -9.07
CA VAL A 338 11.24 12.98 -7.77
C VAL A 338 12.36 13.99 -7.55
N ALA A 339 12.17 15.23 -8.04
CA ALA A 339 13.13 16.31 -7.81
C ALA A 339 12.81 17.16 -6.57
N TRP A 340 11.53 17.20 -6.15
CA TRP A 340 11.08 18.05 -5.02
C TRP A 340 11.53 17.57 -3.64
N ARG A 341 12.07 16.32 -3.54
CA ARG A 341 12.61 15.76 -2.30
C ARG A 341 14.14 15.80 -2.20
N GLU A 342 14.86 16.23 -3.25
CA GLU A 342 16.33 16.25 -3.27
C GLU A 342 16.93 17.17 -2.20
N GLY A 343 16.28 18.27 -1.86
CA GLY A 343 16.69 19.19 -0.79
C GLY A 343 16.46 18.64 0.62
N GLU A 344 15.48 17.77 0.82
CA GLU A 344 15.09 17.21 2.11
C GLU A 344 16.07 16.15 2.60
N GLN A 345 16.67 15.36 1.70
CA GLN A 345 17.68 14.34 2.04
C GLN A 345 18.94 14.92 2.69
N SER A 346 19.29 16.17 2.41
CA SER A 346 20.44 16.85 3.02
C SER A 346 20.17 17.30 4.46
N VAL A 347 18.90 17.57 4.81
CA VAL A 347 18.50 18.02 6.16
C VAL A 347 18.36 16.83 7.11
N ALA A 348 17.82 15.69 6.64
CA ALA A 348 17.71 14.47 7.43
C ALA A 348 19.08 13.88 7.82
N ARG A 349 20.09 13.98 6.93
CA ARG A 349 21.48 13.61 7.27
C ARG A 349 22.18 14.60 8.22
N GLY A 350 21.67 15.82 8.37
CA GLY A 350 22.23 16.86 9.23
C GLY A 350 21.65 16.90 10.65
N ARG A 351 20.58 16.19 10.94
CA ARG A 351 20.08 15.98 12.32
C ARG A 351 20.80 14.79 12.95
N GLY A 352 22.13 14.89 13.00
CA GLY A 352 22.93 14.07 13.90
C GLY A 352 22.47 14.38 15.34
N VAL A 353 22.17 13.32 16.05
CA VAL A 353 21.86 13.28 17.47
C VAL A 353 22.86 14.16 18.24
N GLU A 354 22.46 15.37 18.63
CA GLU A 354 23.14 16.09 19.70
C GLU A 354 22.82 15.33 20.98
N THR A 355 23.83 14.65 21.50
CA THR A 355 23.79 14.01 22.82
C THR A 355 23.60 15.06 23.89
N ALA A 356 22.39 15.28 24.35
CA ALA A 356 22.12 16.01 25.58
C ALA A 356 22.54 15.10 26.75
N SER A 357 23.38 15.65 27.63
CA SER A 357 23.78 15.04 28.91
C SER A 357 22.56 14.78 29.81
N PRO A 358 22.57 13.69 30.58
CA PRO A 358 21.41 13.28 31.34
C PRO A 358 21.27 14.10 32.62
N ALA A 359 20.13 14.75 32.78
CA ALA A 359 19.61 15.20 34.08
C ALA A 359 18.21 14.61 34.31
N ASP A 360 18.16 13.66 35.24
CA ASP A 360 17.05 13.24 36.08
C ASP A 360 15.67 12.89 35.48
N GLY A 361 15.41 11.59 35.39
CA GLY A 361 14.20 10.97 35.93
C GLY A 361 12.93 11.01 35.07
N ALA A 362 12.89 10.29 33.94
CA ALA A 362 11.67 9.68 33.43
C ALA A 362 12.03 8.48 32.56
N THR A 363 11.44 7.33 32.84
CA THR A 363 11.62 6.07 32.12
C THR A 363 11.08 6.19 30.69
N ALA A 364 11.95 6.52 29.74
CA ALA A 364 11.70 6.35 28.33
C ALA A 364 11.98 4.88 27.96
N THR A 365 10.97 4.17 27.49
CA THR A 365 11.12 2.84 26.90
C THR A 365 11.89 2.99 25.59
N GLN A 366 13.16 2.66 25.62
CA GLN A 366 14.07 2.66 24.48
C GLN A 366 13.69 1.50 23.54
N SER A 367 13.44 1.83 22.28
CA SER A 367 13.60 0.90 21.15
C SER A 367 15.11 0.71 20.92
N ALA A 368 15.73 -0.10 21.75
CA ALA A 368 17.11 -0.55 21.57
C ALA A 368 17.08 -2.03 21.24
N GLY A 369 17.77 -2.42 20.17
CA GLY A 369 18.14 -3.81 19.94
C GLY A 369 18.69 -4.41 21.23
N ASP A 370 17.90 -5.30 21.82
CA ASP A 370 18.23 -5.90 23.10
C ASP A 370 19.43 -6.82 22.92
N ARG A 371 20.36 -6.79 23.86
CA ARG A 371 21.71 -7.41 23.82
C ARG A 371 21.70 -8.96 23.76
N HIS A 372 20.55 -9.60 23.42
CA HIS A 372 20.35 -11.03 23.40
C HIS A 372 19.80 -11.60 22.08
N GLY A 373 19.90 -10.87 20.95
CA GLY A 373 19.48 -11.40 19.63
C GLY A 373 17.97 -11.55 19.46
N ARG A 374 17.16 -10.78 20.19
CA ARG A 374 15.72 -10.73 20.06
C ARG A 374 15.33 -9.80 18.91
N GLN A 375 14.59 -10.31 17.94
CA GLN A 375 14.05 -9.54 16.82
C GLN A 375 12.52 -9.57 16.85
N ARG A 376 11.88 -8.41 16.69
CA ARG A 376 10.43 -8.31 16.55
C ARG A 376 10.10 -8.04 15.08
N GLY A 377 9.48 -9.03 14.44
CA GLY A 377 8.88 -8.88 13.11
C GLY A 377 7.44 -8.35 13.17
N ALA A 378 6.79 -8.34 12.02
CA ALA A 378 5.36 -7.99 11.94
C ALA A 378 4.48 -9.00 12.69
N GLU A 379 4.74 -10.32 12.58
CA GLU A 379 3.87 -11.36 13.10
C GLU A 379 4.38 -12.05 14.38
N ALA A 380 5.69 -12.02 14.61
CA ALA A 380 6.31 -12.81 15.67
C ALA A 380 7.51 -12.12 16.29
N VAL A 381 7.82 -12.52 17.51
CA VAL A 381 9.11 -12.27 18.14
C VAL A 381 9.98 -13.51 17.93
N VAL A 382 11.20 -13.26 17.48
CA VAL A 382 12.20 -14.30 17.20
C VAL A 382 13.38 -14.10 18.15
N ASP A 383 13.66 -15.13 18.97
CA ASP A 383 14.80 -15.15 19.88
C ASP A 383 15.76 -16.25 19.46
N VAL A 384 17.07 -15.95 19.41
CA VAL A 384 18.10 -16.99 19.27
C VAL A 384 18.49 -17.43 20.67
N ILE A 385 18.13 -18.65 21.03
CA ILE A 385 18.38 -19.23 22.36
C ILE A 385 19.51 -20.25 22.32
N ALA A 386 20.27 -20.34 23.42
CA ALA A 386 21.30 -21.35 23.56
C ALA A 386 20.66 -22.75 23.75
N PRO A 387 21.32 -23.84 23.34
CA PRO A 387 20.79 -25.20 23.50
C PRO A 387 20.42 -25.56 24.95
N THR A 388 21.06 -24.92 25.91
CA THR A 388 20.85 -25.14 27.37
C THR A 388 19.62 -24.40 27.92
N ASP A 389 19.06 -23.46 27.19
CA ASP A 389 17.94 -22.61 27.64
C ASP A 389 16.58 -23.13 27.15
N CYS A 390 16.57 -24.28 26.48
CA CYS A 390 15.37 -25.03 26.12
C CYS A 390 15.07 -26.09 27.17
N GLU A 391 13.79 -26.42 27.34
CA GLU A 391 13.37 -27.56 28.20
C GLU A 391 13.93 -28.91 27.73
N TYR A 392 14.46 -28.95 26.50
CA TYR A 392 15.09 -30.13 25.87
C TYR A 392 16.54 -29.82 25.53
N GLU A 393 17.42 -30.82 25.65
CA GLU A 393 18.80 -30.73 25.14
C GLU A 393 18.78 -30.68 23.60
N LEU A 394 18.95 -29.47 23.04
CA LEU A 394 19.03 -29.31 21.60
C LEU A 394 20.48 -29.43 21.11
N PRO A 395 20.71 -30.02 19.93
CA PRO A 395 22.06 -30.27 19.41
C PRO A 395 22.80 -29.03 18.93
N ALA A 396 22.10 -27.88 18.74
CA ALA A 396 22.65 -26.66 18.18
C ALA A 396 21.83 -25.42 18.64
N ARG A 397 22.27 -24.21 18.23
CA ARG A 397 21.50 -23.00 18.45
C ARG A 397 20.08 -23.13 17.91
N CYS A 398 19.13 -22.67 18.70
CA CYS A 398 17.71 -22.71 18.43
C CYS A 398 17.17 -21.31 18.17
N VAL A 399 16.23 -21.22 17.26
CA VAL A 399 15.36 -20.05 17.07
C VAL A 399 14.03 -20.38 17.71
N ARG A 400 13.63 -19.62 18.73
CA ARG A 400 12.28 -19.61 19.27
C ARG A 400 11.50 -18.51 18.57
N LYS A 401 10.48 -18.90 17.82
CA LYS A 401 9.56 -18.00 17.14
C LYS A 401 8.21 -18.06 17.86
N HIS A 402 7.84 -16.97 18.51
CA HIS A 402 6.57 -16.82 19.21
C HIS A 402 5.70 -15.82 18.47
N ARG A 403 4.52 -16.25 17.97
CA ARG A 403 3.57 -15.38 17.31
C ARG A 403 2.88 -14.48 18.32
N LEU A 404 2.80 -13.18 17.98
CA LEU A 404 2.15 -12.19 18.82
C LEU A 404 0.66 -12.12 18.50
N SER A 405 -0.15 -12.08 19.55
CA SER A 405 -1.56 -11.68 19.42
C SER A 405 -1.65 -10.23 18.92
N LYS A 406 -2.63 -9.95 18.08
CA LYS A 406 -2.84 -8.65 17.46
C LYS A 406 -4.07 -7.98 18.04
N ALA A 407 -3.87 -6.94 18.87
CA ALA A 407 -4.98 -6.24 19.52
C ALA A 407 -5.93 -5.54 18.53
N TYR A 408 -5.47 -5.25 17.32
CA TYR A 408 -6.32 -4.68 16.29
C TYR A 408 -7.32 -5.67 15.68
N ARG A 409 -7.09 -6.98 15.77
CA ARG A 409 -8.00 -8.02 15.29
C ARG A 409 -9.04 -8.40 16.35
N HIS A 410 -10.20 -8.85 15.88
CA HIS A 410 -11.14 -9.53 16.77
C HIS A 410 -10.49 -10.75 17.44
N PRO A 411 -10.62 -10.96 18.78
CA PRO A 411 -9.88 -12.01 19.49
C PRO A 411 -10.08 -13.43 18.95
N ALA A 412 -11.29 -13.77 18.51
CA ALA A 412 -11.56 -15.08 17.93
C ALA A 412 -10.84 -15.26 16.57
N LEU A 413 -10.87 -14.25 15.71
CA LEU A 413 -10.16 -14.26 14.43
C LEU A 413 -8.64 -14.37 14.65
N ASP A 414 -8.08 -13.60 15.60
CA ASP A 414 -6.65 -13.64 15.90
C ASP A 414 -6.22 -15.02 16.41
N THR A 415 -7.00 -15.63 17.29
CA THR A 415 -6.73 -16.99 17.81
C THR A 415 -6.71 -18.03 16.69
N THR A 416 -7.69 -17.98 15.79
CA THR A 416 -7.80 -18.89 14.64
C THR A 416 -6.58 -18.73 13.72
N LEU A 417 -6.31 -17.51 13.25
CA LEU A 417 -5.20 -17.23 12.33
C LEU A 417 -3.82 -17.60 12.94
N THR A 418 -3.61 -17.28 14.21
CA THR A 418 -2.35 -17.56 14.89
C THR A 418 -2.11 -19.05 15.02
N GLY A 419 -3.13 -19.83 15.40
CA GLY A 419 -3.03 -21.29 15.53
C GLY A 419 -2.85 -22.00 14.18
N GLU A 420 -3.62 -21.58 13.16
CA GLU A 420 -3.50 -22.13 11.80
C GLU A 420 -2.14 -21.86 11.18
N ARG A 421 -1.64 -20.62 11.27
CA ARG A 421 -0.33 -20.24 10.73
C ARG A 421 0.83 -20.94 11.42
N THR A 422 0.76 -21.12 12.74
CA THR A 422 1.78 -21.87 13.50
C THR A 422 1.85 -23.32 13.03
N THR A 423 0.70 -23.95 12.83
CA THR A 423 0.60 -25.33 12.35
C THR A 423 1.06 -25.47 10.90
N ALA A 424 0.63 -24.55 10.04
CA ALA A 424 0.99 -24.54 8.62
C ALA A 424 2.49 -24.34 8.44
N GLU A 425 3.10 -23.39 9.15
CA GLU A 425 4.53 -23.13 9.10
C GLU A 425 5.36 -24.38 9.46
N ALA A 426 5.04 -25.05 10.56
CA ALA A 426 5.76 -26.25 10.98
C ALA A 426 5.68 -27.36 9.94
N ARG A 427 4.49 -27.60 9.40
CA ARG A 427 4.23 -28.65 8.40
C ARG A 427 4.94 -28.34 7.10
N LEU A 428 4.73 -27.15 6.52
CA LEU A 428 5.26 -26.78 5.21
C LEU A 428 6.79 -26.63 5.23
N THR A 429 7.38 -26.14 6.32
CA THR A 429 8.83 -26.12 6.51
C THR A 429 9.42 -27.54 6.38
N SER A 430 8.75 -28.52 6.98
CA SER A 430 9.19 -29.93 6.93
C SER A 430 8.97 -30.56 5.56
N GLU A 431 7.86 -30.27 4.90
CA GLU A 431 7.52 -30.77 3.56
C GLU A 431 8.46 -30.19 2.49
N ALA A 432 8.76 -28.88 2.54
CA ALA A 432 9.73 -28.24 1.65
C ALA A 432 11.13 -28.86 1.80
N ARG A 433 11.52 -29.19 3.03
CA ARG A 433 12.76 -29.90 3.29
C ARG A 433 12.77 -31.31 2.67
N ALA A 434 11.64 -32.02 2.75
CA ALA A 434 11.49 -33.33 2.12
C ALA A 434 11.55 -33.25 0.58
N ALA A 435 11.11 -32.13 0.00
CA ALA A 435 11.25 -31.80 -1.43
C ALA A 435 12.67 -31.37 -1.83
N GLY A 436 13.63 -31.36 -0.90
CA GLY A 436 15.04 -31.05 -1.16
C GLY A 436 15.42 -29.57 -1.03
N VAL A 437 14.50 -28.71 -0.59
CA VAL A 437 14.78 -27.31 -0.36
C VAL A 437 15.41 -27.11 1.04
N PRO A 438 16.52 -26.38 1.17
CA PRO A 438 17.08 -26.06 2.48
C PRO A 438 16.12 -25.22 3.33
N THR A 439 15.60 -25.82 4.41
CA THR A 439 14.74 -25.17 5.41
C THR A 439 15.18 -25.58 6.82
N PRO A 440 14.89 -24.78 7.87
CA PRO A 440 15.23 -25.14 9.24
C PRO A 440 14.62 -26.49 9.65
N LEU A 441 15.29 -27.22 10.55
CA LEU A 441 14.62 -28.31 11.27
C LEU A 441 13.60 -27.71 12.24
N VAL A 442 12.40 -28.28 12.25
CA VAL A 442 11.38 -27.99 13.26
C VAL A 442 11.61 -28.97 14.41
N TRP A 443 11.93 -28.45 15.57
CA TRP A 443 12.21 -29.27 16.75
C TRP A 443 11.00 -29.43 17.64
N ASP A 444 10.19 -28.37 17.78
CA ASP A 444 8.99 -28.40 18.59
C ASP A 444 7.94 -27.39 18.09
N VAL A 445 6.66 -27.68 18.35
CA VAL A 445 5.49 -26.91 17.97
C VAL A 445 4.52 -26.85 19.15
N ASP A 446 4.46 -25.72 19.82
CA ASP A 446 3.43 -25.44 20.82
C ASP A 446 2.30 -24.60 20.19
N ARG A 447 1.14 -25.23 20.02
CA ARG A 447 -0.05 -24.62 19.44
C ARG A 447 -0.77 -23.69 20.41
N GLU A 448 -0.69 -23.97 21.72
CA GLU A 448 -1.40 -23.19 22.75
C GLU A 448 -0.73 -21.82 22.92
N THR A 449 0.59 -21.80 22.90
CA THR A 449 1.37 -20.56 22.99
C THR A 449 1.79 -20.02 21.62
N ALA A 450 1.38 -20.65 20.53
CA ALA A 450 1.77 -20.27 19.16
C ALA A 450 3.30 -20.13 18.99
N THR A 451 4.06 -21.07 19.54
CA THR A 451 5.52 -21.05 19.58
C THR A 451 6.12 -22.19 18.76
N LEU A 452 7.12 -21.86 17.95
CA LEU A 452 7.94 -22.81 17.19
C LEU A 452 9.38 -22.78 17.70
N HIS A 453 9.99 -23.96 17.83
CA HIS A 453 11.42 -24.11 18.04
C HIS A 453 12.07 -24.64 16.76
N LEU A 454 12.91 -23.83 16.14
CA LEU A 454 13.49 -24.07 14.83
C LEU A 454 15.02 -24.10 14.90
N GLN A 455 15.65 -24.81 13.97
CA GLN A 455 17.09 -24.75 13.77
C GLN A 455 17.51 -23.31 13.39
N HIS A 456 18.54 -22.78 14.04
CA HIS A 456 19.17 -21.53 13.59
C HIS A 456 19.96 -21.79 12.31
N VAL A 457 19.62 -21.10 11.22
CA VAL A 457 20.21 -21.27 9.90
C VAL A 457 20.67 -19.94 9.31
N GLY A 458 21.69 -19.99 8.45
CA GLY A 458 22.26 -18.83 7.78
C GLY A 458 22.91 -17.81 8.73
N GLU A 459 23.61 -16.84 8.17
CA GLU A 459 24.34 -15.79 8.91
C GLU A 459 23.64 -14.43 8.83
N ALA A 460 23.01 -14.15 7.69
CA ALA A 460 22.35 -12.87 7.39
C ALA A 460 21.10 -13.09 6.55
N ASP A 461 20.21 -12.10 6.50
CA ASP A 461 19.08 -12.07 5.58
C ASP A 461 19.58 -11.79 4.14
N LEU A 462 18.83 -12.24 3.14
CA LEU A 462 19.16 -11.94 1.74
C LEU A 462 19.18 -10.43 1.50
N ALA A 463 18.31 -9.67 2.18
CA ALA A 463 18.29 -8.21 2.12
C ALA A 463 19.64 -7.55 2.45
N GLU A 464 20.45 -8.16 3.33
CA GLU A 464 21.76 -7.68 3.73
C GLU A 464 22.89 -8.18 2.83
N ARG A 465 22.66 -9.26 2.07
CA ARG A 465 23.65 -9.93 1.20
C ARG A 465 23.07 -10.24 -0.17
N LEU A 466 22.55 -9.22 -0.86
CA LEU A 466 22.01 -9.37 -2.22
C LEU A 466 23.12 -9.69 -3.21
N THR A 467 23.05 -10.87 -3.83
CA THR A 467 23.90 -11.30 -4.95
C THR A 467 23.06 -12.05 -5.98
N THR A 468 23.44 -11.95 -7.25
CA THR A 468 22.77 -12.69 -8.34
C THR A 468 22.78 -14.21 -8.08
N ASP A 469 23.89 -14.77 -7.60
CA ASP A 469 24.02 -16.21 -7.30
C ASP A 469 23.04 -16.66 -6.20
N ALA A 470 22.89 -15.87 -5.12
CA ALA A 470 21.95 -16.18 -4.05
C ALA A 470 20.50 -16.11 -4.57
N VAL A 471 20.17 -15.08 -5.34
CA VAL A 471 18.83 -14.87 -5.90
C VAL A 471 18.49 -15.96 -6.94
N THR A 472 19.43 -16.34 -7.81
CA THR A 472 19.28 -17.50 -8.72
C THR A 472 18.96 -18.78 -7.92
N THR A 473 19.66 -18.98 -6.79
CA THR A 473 19.43 -20.13 -5.92
C THR A 473 18.04 -20.11 -5.29
N VAL A 474 17.53 -18.94 -4.90
CA VAL A 474 16.13 -18.80 -4.41
C VAL A 474 15.15 -19.18 -5.51
N GLY A 475 15.36 -18.72 -6.76
CA GLY A 475 14.55 -19.13 -7.92
C GLY A 475 14.50 -20.65 -8.09
N ASN A 476 15.64 -21.33 -7.99
CA ASN A 476 15.72 -22.80 -8.02
C ASN A 476 14.94 -23.45 -6.87
N HIS A 477 15.01 -22.92 -5.64
CA HIS A 477 14.31 -23.46 -4.47
C HIS A 477 12.79 -23.32 -4.61
N LEU A 478 12.29 -22.16 -5.07
CA LEU A 478 10.88 -21.96 -5.34
C LEU A 478 10.39 -22.93 -6.42
N ALA A 479 11.14 -23.11 -7.51
CA ALA A 479 10.80 -24.08 -8.55
C ALA A 479 10.70 -25.51 -7.98
N ALA A 480 11.64 -25.93 -7.13
CA ALA A 480 11.60 -27.24 -6.49
C ALA A 480 10.38 -27.41 -5.58
N MET A 481 9.99 -26.38 -4.82
CA MET A 481 8.77 -26.37 -4.01
C MET A 481 7.52 -26.48 -4.87
N HIS A 482 7.40 -25.66 -5.91
CA HIS A 482 6.26 -25.64 -6.81
C HIS A 482 6.09 -26.99 -7.54
N ASN A 483 7.18 -27.64 -7.92
CA ASN A 483 7.14 -29.01 -8.47
C ASN A 483 6.61 -30.05 -7.46
N ALA A 484 6.70 -29.76 -6.16
CA ALA A 484 6.11 -30.58 -5.10
C ALA A 484 4.69 -30.13 -4.68
N GLY A 485 4.11 -29.15 -5.36
CA GLY A 485 2.78 -28.60 -5.06
C GLY A 485 2.74 -27.71 -3.81
N LEU A 486 3.89 -27.14 -3.41
CA LEU A 486 4.02 -26.27 -2.24
C LEU A 486 4.18 -24.83 -2.69
N VAL A 487 3.47 -23.92 -2.06
CA VAL A 487 3.58 -22.45 -2.22
C VAL A 487 4.12 -21.87 -0.92
N HIS A 488 5.10 -20.96 -1.00
CA HIS A 488 5.67 -20.30 0.17
C HIS A 488 4.72 -19.25 0.77
N GLY A 489 4.10 -18.48 -0.10
CA GLY A 489 3.12 -17.45 0.24
C GLY A 489 3.72 -16.10 0.67
N ASP A 490 5.01 -16.06 1.06
CA ASP A 490 5.72 -14.83 1.46
C ASP A 490 7.26 -14.94 1.25
N PRO A 491 7.76 -15.23 0.04
CA PRO A 491 9.20 -15.41 -0.20
C PRO A 491 9.91 -14.06 -0.35
N THR A 492 9.88 -13.24 0.69
CA THR A 492 10.56 -11.93 0.70
C THR A 492 12.06 -12.06 0.95
N THR A 493 12.83 -10.99 0.70
CA THR A 493 14.27 -10.93 0.97
C THR A 493 14.63 -11.15 2.45
N ARG A 494 13.68 -10.94 3.37
CA ARG A 494 13.84 -11.19 4.81
C ARG A 494 13.51 -12.62 5.21
N ASN A 495 12.75 -13.34 4.38
CA ASN A 495 12.39 -14.74 4.59
C ASN A 495 13.36 -15.72 3.89
N VAL A 496 14.52 -15.21 3.49
CA VAL A 496 15.64 -15.97 2.94
C VAL A 496 16.89 -15.69 3.77
N ARG A 497 17.52 -16.77 4.29
CA ARG A 497 18.77 -16.66 5.04
C ARG A 497 19.94 -17.15 4.19
N VAL A 498 21.04 -16.40 4.22
CA VAL A 498 22.27 -16.68 3.46
C VAL A 498 23.40 -17.01 4.42
N GLY A 499 24.16 -18.06 4.13
CA GLY A 499 25.30 -18.52 4.89
C GLY A 499 26.10 -19.55 4.09
N ASP A 500 26.31 -20.75 4.65
CA ASP A 500 26.90 -21.90 3.95
C ASP A 500 26.08 -22.34 2.74
N ARG A 501 24.81 -22.03 2.77
CA ARG A 501 23.83 -22.19 1.68
C ARG A 501 22.74 -21.15 1.80
N VAL A 502 21.83 -21.14 0.83
CA VAL A 502 20.62 -20.31 0.84
C VAL A 502 19.48 -21.14 1.44
N TRP A 503 18.81 -20.58 2.44
CA TRP A 503 17.74 -21.22 3.21
C TRP A 503 16.44 -20.44 3.05
N LEU A 504 15.32 -21.14 2.84
CA LEU A 504 13.98 -20.54 2.95
C LEU A 504 13.45 -20.72 4.37
N ILE A 505 12.88 -19.67 4.93
CA ILE A 505 12.30 -19.63 6.28
C ILE A 505 10.93 -18.97 6.25
N ASP A 506 10.14 -19.15 7.31
CA ASP A 506 8.84 -18.50 7.50
C ASP A 506 7.76 -18.90 6.48
N PHE A 507 7.24 -20.11 6.65
CA PHE A 507 6.17 -20.68 5.85
C PHE A 507 4.77 -20.37 6.42
N GLY A 508 4.62 -19.33 7.25
CA GLY A 508 3.38 -19.01 7.95
C GLY A 508 2.20 -18.65 7.06
N LEU A 509 2.46 -18.25 5.81
CA LEU A 509 1.45 -17.99 4.78
C LEU A 509 1.45 -19.05 3.67
N GLY A 510 2.25 -20.11 3.81
CA GLY A 510 2.35 -21.16 2.80
C GLY A 510 1.10 -22.04 2.75
N PHE A 511 0.91 -22.66 1.61
CA PHE A 511 -0.21 -23.59 1.36
C PHE A 511 0.11 -24.56 0.23
N HIS A 512 -0.76 -25.55 0.04
CA HIS A 512 -0.67 -26.46 -1.11
C HIS A 512 -1.49 -25.95 -2.28
N SER A 513 -0.90 -26.00 -3.47
CA SER A 513 -1.60 -25.66 -4.72
C SER A 513 -1.04 -26.46 -5.89
N GLY A 514 -1.89 -26.68 -6.89
CA GLY A 514 -1.52 -27.17 -8.23
C GLY A 514 -1.70 -26.11 -9.32
N HIS A 515 -1.97 -24.85 -8.93
CA HIS A 515 -2.28 -23.79 -9.90
C HIS A 515 -1.04 -22.98 -10.25
N ILE A 516 -0.77 -22.83 -11.53
CA ILE A 516 0.36 -22.04 -12.07
C ILE A 516 0.31 -20.59 -11.57
N GLU A 517 -0.88 -20.06 -11.35
CA GLU A 517 -1.06 -18.68 -10.87
C GLU A 517 -0.50 -18.48 -9.46
N ASP A 518 -0.71 -19.42 -8.54
CA ASP A 518 -0.17 -19.34 -7.17
C ASP A 518 1.36 -19.42 -7.18
N TYR A 519 1.95 -20.18 -8.08
CA TYR A 519 3.40 -20.24 -8.27
C TYR A 519 3.96 -18.93 -8.85
N ALA A 520 3.23 -18.32 -9.80
CA ALA A 520 3.61 -17.01 -10.33
C ALA A 520 3.51 -15.92 -9.26
N MET A 521 2.54 -16.02 -8.34
CA MET A 521 2.42 -15.09 -7.21
C MET A 521 3.61 -15.19 -6.25
N ASP A 522 4.14 -16.37 -5.93
CA ASP A 522 5.37 -16.49 -5.13
C ASP A 522 6.56 -15.77 -5.79
N LEU A 523 6.72 -15.93 -7.11
CA LEU A 523 7.75 -15.21 -7.85
C LEU A 523 7.51 -13.69 -7.85
N HIS A 524 6.26 -13.27 -7.98
CA HIS A 524 5.87 -11.87 -7.94
C HIS A 524 6.23 -11.22 -6.60
N VAL A 525 5.88 -11.86 -5.48
CA VAL A 525 6.23 -11.40 -4.12
C VAL A 525 7.76 -11.26 -3.95
N LEU A 526 8.54 -12.26 -4.39
CA LEU A 526 9.99 -12.16 -4.35
C LEU A 526 10.52 -10.98 -5.17
N ARG A 527 10.02 -10.82 -6.40
CA ARG A 527 10.44 -9.73 -7.30
C ARG A 527 10.08 -8.35 -6.76
N GLN A 528 8.90 -8.19 -6.18
CA GLN A 528 8.51 -6.95 -5.49
C GLN A 528 9.45 -6.66 -4.31
N SER A 529 9.75 -7.67 -3.48
CA SER A 529 10.66 -7.53 -2.35
C SER A 529 12.08 -7.15 -2.80
N LEU A 530 12.60 -7.75 -3.88
CA LEU A 530 13.89 -7.38 -4.47
C LEU A 530 13.87 -5.94 -4.99
N ALA A 531 12.81 -5.55 -5.71
CA ALA A 531 12.65 -4.19 -6.21
C ALA A 531 12.56 -3.16 -5.09
N ALA A 532 11.95 -3.50 -3.96
CA ALA A 532 11.87 -2.64 -2.78
C ALA A 532 13.20 -2.54 -2.00
N THR A 533 14.07 -3.56 -2.08
CA THR A 533 15.30 -3.66 -1.28
C THR A 533 16.55 -3.22 -2.04
N ALA A 534 16.66 -3.54 -3.34
CA ALA A 534 17.86 -3.31 -4.14
C ALA A 534 17.93 -1.90 -4.72
N ASP A 535 19.14 -1.33 -4.82
CA ASP A 535 19.39 -0.08 -5.52
C ASP A 535 19.23 -0.25 -7.05
N ASP A 536 19.74 -1.37 -7.59
CA ASP A 536 19.54 -1.79 -8.98
C ASP A 536 18.90 -3.19 -9.01
N PRO A 537 17.58 -3.27 -9.12
CA PRO A 537 16.88 -4.55 -9.07
C PRO A 537 16.94 -5.35 -10.38
N ALA A 538 17.18 -4.72 -11.53
CA ALA A 538 17.03 -5.38 -12.84
C ALA A 538 17.86 -6.68 -12.98
N PRO A 539 19.17 -6.72 -12.65
CA PRO A 539 19.94 -7.96 -12.73
C PRO A 539 19.45 -9.06 -11.79
N LEU A 540 18.86 -8.68 -10.65
CA LEU A 540 18.33 -9.63 -9.67
C LEU A 540 16.99 -10.22 -10.13
N LEU A 541 16.16 -9.42 -10.77
CA LEU A 541 14.88 -9.87 -11.33
C LEU A 541 15.11 -10.90 -12.46
N ASP A 542 16.11 -10.67 -13.30
CA ASP A 542 16.54 -11.65 -14.32
C ASP A 542 17.05 -12.93 -13.67
N ALA A 543 17.87 -12.82 -12.61
CA ALA A 543 18.42 -13.96 -11.89
C ALA A 543 17.36 -14.86 -11.23
N VAL A 544 16.25 -14.29 -10.73
CA VAL A 544 15.10 -15.07 -10.25
C VAL A 544 14.53 -15.93 -11.38
N SER A 545 14.26 -15.30 -12.53
CA SER A 545 13.65 -15.97 -13.69
C SER A 545 14.54 -17.06 -14.26
N ASP A 546 15.85 -16.80 -14.37
CA ASP A 546 16.85 -17.78 -14.82
C ASP A 546 16.95 -18.97 -13.88
N GLY A 547 17.02 -18.72 -12.56
CA GLY A 547 17.04 -19.76 -11.55
C GLY A 547 15.77 -20.60 -11.58
N TYR A 548 14.62 -19.98 -11.65
CA TYR A 548 13.34 -20.70 -11.70
C TYR A 548 13.23 -21.58 -12.96
N THR A 549 13.56 -21.04 -14.12
CA THR A 549 13.46 -21.71 -15.42
C THR A 549 14.38 -22.93 -15.53
N ALA A 550 15.50 -22.93 -14.78
CA ALA A 550 16.44 -24.06 -14.78
C ALA A 550 15.85 -25.35 -14.21
N VAL A 551 14.83 -25.28 -13.36
CA VAL A 551 14.25 -26.42 -12.61
C VAL A 551 12.73 -26.51 -12.76
N GLY A 552 12.05 -25.36 -12.89
CA GLY A 552 10.60 -25.23 -12.87
C GLY A 552 9.94 -25.24 -14.26
N ASP A 553 8.61 -25.12 -14.25
CA ASP A 553 7.80 -25.00 -15.45
C ASP A 553 7.87 -23.56 -15.99
N THR A 554 8.27 -23.40 -17.26
CA THR A 554 8.34 -22.08 -17.92
C THR A 554 6.97 -21.39 -18.03
N ALA A 555 5.86 -22.14 -18.01
CA ALA A 555 4.52 -21.58 -18.02
C ALA A 555 4.25 -20.67 -16.79
N VAL A 556 4.99 -20.86 -15.68
CA VAL A 556 4.92 -19.99 -14.51
C VAL A 556 5.52 -18.61 -14.80
N ILE A 557 6.63 -18.56 -15.57
CA ILE A 557 7.25 -17.29 -16.00
C ILE A 557 6.32 -16.53 -16.97
N ASP A 558 5.68 -17.24 -17.90
CA ASP A 558 4.70 -16.62 -18.80
C ASP A 558 3.50 -16.07 -18.01
N ARG A 559 3.08 -16.80 -16.96
CA ARG A 559 2.00 -16.36 -16.07
C ARG A 559 2.40 -15.18 -15.19
N LEU A 560 3.66 -15.13 -14.74
CA LEU A 560 4.22 -14.01 -13.96
C LEU A 560 4.09 -12.70 -14.73
N ALA A 561 4.42 -12.66 -16.01
CA ALA A 561 4.23 -11.48 -16.85
C ALA A 561 2.75 -11.02 -16.86
N THR A 562 1.81 -11.96 -16.90
CA THR A 562 0.36 -11.65 -16.82
C THR A 562 -0.05 -11.13 -15.44
N VAL A 563 0.54 -11.64 -14.37
CA VAL A 563 0.28 -11.19 -12.99
C VAL A 563 0.81 -9.77 -12.80
N GLU A 564 2.02 -9.48 -13.26
CA GLU A 564 2.62 -8.14 -13.20
C GLU A 564 1.85 -7.10 -14.03
N ASP A 565 1.17 -7.54 -15.09
CA ASP A 565 0.32 -6.66 -15.90
C ASP A 565 -1.07 -6.38 -15.27
N ARG A 566 -1.55 -7.18 -14.32
CA ARG A 566 -2.88 -7.01 -13.68
C ARG A 566 -2.97 -5.80 -12.73
N GLY A 567 -1.87 -5.39 -12.14
CA GLY A 567 -1.78 -4.16 -11.34
C GLY A 567 -1.95 -2.87 -12.15
N ARG A 568 -2.10 -2.99 -13.47
CA ARG A 568 -2.40 -1.87 -14.35
C ARG A 568 -3.90 -1.64 -14.34
N TYR A 569 -4.31 -0.39 -14.19
CA TYR A 569 -5.70 0.05 -14.28
C TYR A 569 -6.36 -0.51 -15.56
N GLN A 570 -7.22 -1.52 -15.42
CA GLN A 570 -8.10 -2.01 -16.48
C GLN A 570 -9.51 -1.50 -16.28
#